data_260498a197abca9714a75b005c758ef8
#
_entry.id   260498a197abca9714a75b005c758ef8
#
_cell.length_a   1.000
_cell.length_b   1.000
_cell.length_c   1.000
_cell.angle_alpha   90.00
_cell.angle_beta   90.00
_cell.angle_gamma   90.00
#
_symmetry.space_group_name_H-M   'P 1'
#
loop_
_entity.id
_entity.type
_entity.pdbx_description
1 polymer ?
#
loop_
_entity_poly.entity_id
_entity_poly.type
_entity_poly.pdbx_seq_one_letter_code
_entity_poly.pdbx_strand_id
1 'polypeptide(L)'
;MSIRPRSIALVALVAALAGAVWVLRRPPALGPEERIRAMLDAAAHAAEQRKVDEVVEVLSPRFHLEGEGERAGRDDVRRLLAFELLRGQWVSVTISSARVIVDGPRARAGVDAVLSRAADRSRGLGSLLPGEASVHRFRLELGEEGGEWRVVSGSWRQIGIEEALSGPDAPHW
;
A
#
# COMPACT_ATOMS: atom_id res chain seq x y z
N MET A 1 -43.84 39.40 -10.85
CA MET A 1 -42.89 38.74 -11.77
C MET A 1 -43.30 37.27 -11.87
N SER A 2 -44.03 36.89 -12.90
CA SER A 2 -44.58 35.54 -13.03
C SER A 2 -43.55 34.64 -13.72
N ILE A 3 -42.96 33.76 -13.00
CA ILE A 3 -42.00 32.74 -13.51
C ILE A 3 -42.84 31.73 -14.33
N ARG A 4 -42.60 31.66 -15.62
CA ARG A 4 -43.33 30.75 -16.51
C ARG A 4 -42.99 29.31 -16.20
N PRO A 5 -43.99 28.38 -16.03
CA PRO A 5 -43.74 26.99 -15.61
C PRO A 5 -42.80 26.21 -16.55
N ARG A 6 -42.66 26.64 -17.79
CA ARG A 6 -41.73 26.06 -18.80
C ARG A 6 -40.25 26.26 -18.44
N SER A 7 -39.89 27.38 -17.75
CA SER A 7 -38.53 27.66 -17.34
C SER A 7 -38.09 26.79 -16.16
N ILE A 8 -39.01 26.43 -15.26
CA ILE A 8 -38.73 25.57 -14.12
C ILE A 8 -38.45 24.12 -14.59
N ALA A 9 -39.23 23.63 -15.56
CA ALA A 9 -39.06 22.30 -16.14
C ALA A 9 -37.71 22.15 -16.86
N LEU A 10 -37.27 23.20 -17.58
CA LEU A 10 -35.97 23.18 -18.26
C LEU A 10 -34.80 23.17 -17.29
N VAL A 11 -34.86 23.96 -16.21
CA VAL A 11 -33.82 23.98 -15.17
C VAL A 11 -33.75 22.65 -14.43
N ALA A 12 -34.89 22.03 -14.11
CA ALA A 12 -34.95 20.71 -13.49
C ALA A 12 -34.35 19.61 -14.39
N LEU A 13 -34.61 19.66 -15.68
CA LEU A 13 -34.04 18.70 -16.65
C LEU A 13 -32.52 18.87 -16.78
N VAL A 14 -32.02 20.10 -16.85
CA VAL A 14 -30.56 20.37 -16.91
C VAL A 14 -29.86 19.93 -15.62
N ALA A 15 -30.47 20.18 -14.46
CA ALA A 15 -29.92 19.72 -13.18
C ALA A 15 -29.91 18.20 -13.08
N ALA A 16 -30.95 17.50 -13.55
CA ALA A 16 -31.01 16.04 -13.58
C ALA A 16 -29.95 15.44 -14.52
N LEU A 17 -29.76 16.03 -15.71
CA LEU A 17 -28.74 15.61 -16.66
C LEU A 17 -27.32 15.87 -16.13
N ALA A 18 -27.08 17.01 -15.50
CA ALA A 18 -25.80 17.32 -14.88
C ALA A 18 -25.49 16.35 -13.72
N GLY A 19 -26.49 16.02 -12.90
CA GLY A 19 -26.39 15.02 -11.83
C GLY A 19 -26.08 13.62 -12.37
N ALA A 20 -26.77 13.19 -13.45
CA ALA A 20 -26.53 11.90 -14.09
C ALA A 20 -25.11 11.81 -14.69
N VAL A 21 -24.64 12.87 -15.37
CA VAL A 21 -23.28 12.95 -15.91
C VAL A 21 -22.24 12.92 -14.80
N TRP A 22 -22.50 13.57 -13.66
CA TRP A 22 -21.59 13.57 -12.51
C TRP A 22 -21.49 12.18 -11.85
N VAL A 23 -22.61 11.45 -11.73
CA VAL A 23 -22.63 10.06 -11.21
C VAL A 23 -21.92 9.11 -12.18
N LEU A 24 -22.11 9.26 -13.49
CA LEU A 24 -21.47 8.43 -14.52
C LEU A 24 -19.98 8.72 -14.68
N ARG A 25 -19.50 9.90 -14.29
CA ARG A 25 -18.09 10.29 -14.30
C ARG A 25 -17.34 9.99 -12.99
N ARG A 26 -18.04 9.45 -11.98
CA ARG A 26 -17.32 8.95 -10.80
C ARG A 26 -16.43 7.80 -11.25
N PRO A 27 -15.11 7.88 -11.00
CA PRO A 27 -14.26 6.73 -11.25
C PRO A 27 -14.84 5.53 -10.50
N PRO A 28 -14.84 4.35 -11.09
CA PRO A 28 -15.32 3.15 -10.40
C PRO A 28 -14.59 3.06 -9.06
N ALA A 29 -15.34 2.74 -7.99
CA ALA A 29 -14.74 2.54 -6.69
C ALA A 29 -13.72 1.41 -6.83
N LEU A 30 -12.47 1.64 -6.40
CA LEU A 30 -11.41 0.66 -6.42
C LEU A 30 -11.87 -0.62 -5.72
N GLY A 31 -11.62 -1.75 -6.34
CA GLY A 31 -11.84 -3.05 -5.73
C GLY A 31 -10.99 -3.24 -4.46
N PRO A 32 -11.32 -4.22 -3.61
CA PRO A 32 -10.57 -4.47 -2.37
C PRO A 32 -9.07 -4.69 -2.62
N GLU A 33 -8.72 -5.45 -3.64
CA GLU A 33 -7.33 -5.71 -4.03
C GLU A 33 -6.60 -4.44 -4.45
N GLU A 34 -7.25 -3.59 -5.26
CA GLU A 34 -6.68 -2.32 -5.72
C GLU A 34 -6.50 -1.33 -4.56
N ARG A 35 -7.44 -1.30 -3.60
CA ARG A 35 -7.32 -0.51 -2.37
C ARG A 35 -6.12 -0.94 -1.53
N ILE A 36 -5.91 -2.27 -1.39
CA ILE A 36 -4.75 -2.81 -0.67
C ILE A 36 -3.46 -2.44 -1.38
N ARG A 37 -3.38 -2.60 -2.71
CA ARG A 37 -2.20 -2.20 -3.48
C ARG A 37 -1.89 -0.72 -3.32
N ALA A 38 -2.89 0.14 -3.47
CA ALA A 38 -2.74 1.59 -3.28
C ALA A 38 -2.25 1.94 -1.87
N MET A 39 -2.74 1.25 -0.83
CA MET A 39 -2.29 1.43 0.55
C MET A 39 -0.81 1.03 0.71
N LEU A 40 -0.39 -0.09 0.13
CA LEU A 40 0.99 -0.55 0.18
C LEU A 40 1.94 0.40 -0.55
N ASP A 41 1.55 0.88 -1.73
CA ASP A 41 2.31 1.87 -2.50
C ASP A 41 2.43 3.21 -1.75
N ALA A 42 1.37 3.66 -1.10
CA ALA A 42 1.39 4.85 -0.26
C ALA A 42 2.35 4.69 0.93
N ALA A 43 2.34 3.51 1.59
CA ALA A 43 3.28 3.21 2.67
C ALA A 43 4.74 3.19 2.21
N ALA A 44 5.03 2.62 1.03
CA ALA A 44 6.37 2.64 0.45
C ALA A 44 6.83 4.08 0.16
N HIS A 45 5.94 4.91 -0.42
CA HIS A 45 6.23 6.32 -0.68
C HIS A 45 6.44 7.13 0.60
N ALA A 46 5.64 6.89 1.64
CA ALA A 46 5.83 7.49 2.96
C ALA A 46 7.19 7.10 3.57
N ALA A 47 7.60 5.84 3.42
CA ALA A 47 8.91 5.36 3.87
C ALA A 47 10.07 6.08 3.15
N GLU A 48 9.97 6.32 1.84
CA GLU A 48 10.96 7.13 1.10
C GLU A 48 11.04 8.57 1.62
N GLN A 49 9.89 9.15 1.99
CA GLN A 49 9.81 10.49 2.56
C GLN A 49 10.19 10.53 4.05
N ARG A 50 10.53 9.39 4.65
CA ARG A 50 10.86 9.23 6.08
C ARG A 50 9.71 9.61 7.02
N LYS A 51 8.50 9.50 6.55
CA LYS A 51 7.28 9.78 7.29
C LYS A 51 6.83 8.54 8.06
N VAL A 52 7.53 8.27 9.16
CA VAL A 52 7.33 7.06 9.98
C VAL A 52 5.87 6.89 10.39
N ASP A 53 5.21 7.98 10.79
CA ASP A 53 3.82 7.93 11.25
C ASP A 53 2.86 7.49 10.13
N GLU A 54 3.04 7.98 8.90
CA GLU A 54 2.22 7.58 7.74
C GLU A 54 2.44 6.08 7.40
N VAL A 55 3.68 5.57 7.54
CA VAL A 55 3.96 4.13 7.36
C VAL A 55 3.28 3.31 8.45
N VAL A 56 3.27 3.77 9.70
CA VAL A 56 2.67 3.07 10.82
C VAL A 56 1.14 3.12 10.81
N GLU A 57 0.54 4.12 10.16
CA GLU A 57 -0.93 4.22 10.02
C GLU A 57 -1.57 3.06 9.27
N VAL A 58 -0.83 2.42 8.35
CA VAL A 58 -1.34 1.23 7.65
C VAL A 58 -1.41 0.00 8.55
N LEU A 59 -0.77 0.02 9.72
CA LEU A 59 -0.81 -1.06 10.69
C LEU A 59 -2.05 -0.95 11.59
N SER A 60 -2.70 -2.09 11.82
CA SER A 60 -3.76 -2.19 12.83
C SER A 60 -3.24 -1.81 14.22
N PRO A 61 -4.06 -1.22 15.11
CA PRO A 61 -3.72 -1.10 16.53
C PRO A 61 -3.38 -2.44 17.19
N ARG A 62 -3.88 -3.55 16.63
CA ARG A 62 -3.62 -4.93 17.10
C ARG A 62 -2.50 -5.63 16.34
N PHE A 63 -1.75 -4.88 15.54
CA PHE A 63 -0.65 -5.43 14.73
C PHE A 63 0.36 -6.18 15.60
N HIS A 64 0.81 -7.31 15.08
CA HIS A 64 1.93 -8.06 15.62
C HIS A 64 2.83 -8.58 14.51
N LEU A 65 4.13 -8.50 14.73
CA LEU A 65 5.11 -9.09 13.84
C LEU A 65 5.30 -10.55 14.19
N GLU A 66 5.24 -11.41 13.17
CA GLU A 66 5.52 -12.84 13.30
C GLU A 66 7.04 -13.09 13.12
N GLY A 67 7.67 -13.77 14.06
CA GLY A 67 9.08 -14.11 13.99
C GLY A 67 9.51 -15.04 15.12
N GLU A 68 10.72 -15.59 15.01
CA GLU A 68 11.34 -16.35 16.10
C GLU A 68 11.74 -15.38 17.22
N GLY A 69 10.96 -15.32 18.30
CA GLY A 69 11.27 -14.49 19.45
C GLY A 69 10.10 -13.67 19.98
N GLU A 70 10.40 -12.49 20.47
CA GLU A 70 9.39 -11.57 21.02
C GLU A 70 8.43 -11.06 19.93
N ARG A 71 7.14 -11.05 20.27
CA ARG A 71 6.11 -10.44 19.43
C ARG A 71 6.31 -8.93 19.44
N ALA A 72 6.79 -8.39 18.34
CA ALA A 72 6.89 -6.95 18.17
C ALA A 72 5.50 -6.37 17.77
N GLY A 73 5.02 -5.40 18.51
CA GLY A 73 3.78 -4.69 18.24
C GLY A 73 4.01 -3.46 17.35
N ARG A 74 2.93 -2.74 17.11
CA ARG A 74 2.92 -1.52 16.28
C ARG A 74 3.95 -0.47 16.74
N ASP A 75 4.10 -0.28 18.06
CA ASP A 75 5.04 0.71 18.61
C ASP A 75 6.50 0.27 18.49
N ASP A 76 6.75 -1.02 18.51
CA ASP A 76 8.09 -1.57 18.27
C ASP A 76 8.51 -1.37 16.82
N VAL A 77 7.58 -1.62 15.88
CA VAL A 77 7.78 -1.33 14.46
C VAL A 77 8.01 0.16 14.22
N ARG A 78 7.27 1.05 14.90
CA ARG A 78 7.50 2.49 14.84
C ARG A 78 8.92 2.86 15.25
N ARG A 79 9.41 2.31 16.37
CA ARG A 79 10.78 2.56 16.87
C ARG A 79 11.82 2.05 15.90
N LEU A 80 11.62 0.83 15.36
CA LEU A 80 12.52 0.24 14.37
C LEU A 80 12.58 1.07 13.10
N LEU A 81 11.43 1.46 12.54
CA LEU A 81 11.35 2.30 11.35
C LEU A 81 11.99 3.66 11.58
N ALA A 82 11.73 4.31 12.72
CA ALA A 82 12.36 5.57 13.06
C ALA A 82 13.89 5.44 13.09
N PHE A 83 14.41 4.37 13.68
CA PHE A 83 15.83 4.13 13.74
C PHE A 83 16.43 3.88 12.35
N GLU A 84 15.82 3.02 11.52
CA GLU A 84 16.32 2.66 10.19
C GLU A 84 16.18 3.82 9.19
N LEU A 85 15.03 4.47 9.15
CA LEU A 85 14.76 5.55 8.20
C LEU A 85 15.53 6.84 8.55
N LEU A 86 15.71 7.15 9.85
CA LEU A 86 16.45 8.34 10.27
C LEU A 86 17.96 8.19 10.12
N ARG A 87 18.51 6.98 10.13
CA ARG A 87 19.91 6.73 9.81
C ARG A 87 20.31 7.09 8.38
N GLY A 88 19.32 7.30 7.51
CA GLY A 88 19.55 7.82 6.15
C GLY A 88 20.28 6.87 5.21
N GLN A 89 20.29 5.57 5.50
CA GLN A 89 20.98 4.58 4.66
C GLN A 89 20.26 4.29 3.35
N TRP A 90 18.92 4.45 3.33
CA TRP A 90 18.09 4.15 2.17
C TRP A 90 17.54 5.42 1.54
N VAL A 91 17.59 5.51 0.22
CA VAL A 91 17.14 6.67 -0.57
C VAL A 91 15.83 6.35 -1.28
N SER A 92 15.61 5.07 -1.60
CA SER A 92 14.42 4.63 -2.33
C SER A 92 13.86 3.34 -1.74
N VAL A 93 12.54 3.28 -1.65
CA VAL A 93 11.75 2.09 -1.30
C VAL A 93 10.76 1.84 -2.43
N THR A 94 10.91 0.75 -3.16
CA THR A 94 10.06 0.44 -4.32
C THR A 94 9.46 -0.95 -4.16
N ILE A 95 8.14 -1.07 -4.32
CA ILE A 95 7.49 -2.36 -4.44
C ILE A 95 7.77 -2.90 -5.85
N SER A 96 8.53 -3.96 -5.94
CA SER A 96 8.87 -4.61 -7.21
C SER A 96 7.82 -5.62 -7.64
N SER A 97 7.15 -6.25 -6.69
CA SER A 97 6.06 -7.21 -6.92
C SER A 97 5.12 -7.24 -5.73
N ALA A 98 3.83 -7.35 -6.00
CA ALA A 98 2.81 -7.56 -4.97
C ALA A 98 1.74 -8.52 -5.47
N ARG A 99 1.47 -9.57 -4.69
CA ARG A 99 0.38 -10.51 -4.92
C ARG A 99 -0.59 -10.42 -3.75
N VAL A 100 -1.83 -10.10 -4.03
CA VAL A 100 -2.89 -9.92 -3.04
C VAL A 100 -3.99 -10.94 -3.30
N ILE A 101 -4.47 -11.59 -2.24
CA ILE A 101 -5.64 -12.48 -2.25
C ILE A 101 -6.61 -11.96 -1.21
N VAL A 102 -7.84 -11.69 -1.62
CA VAL A 102 -8.90 -11.16 -0.75
C VAL A 102 -9.95 -12.23 -0.52
N ASP A 103 -10.35 -12.40 0.73
CA ASP A 103 -11.43 -13.28 1.16
C ASP A 103 -12.32 -12.56 2.18
N GLY A 104 -13.41 -11.98 1.67
CA GLY A 104 -14.33 -11.17 2.47
C GLY A 104 -13.61 -10.00 3.16
N PRO A 105 -13.69 -9.90 4.51
CA PRO A 105 -13.07 -8.82 5.28
C PRO A 105 -11.59 -9.09 5.61
N ARG A 106 -10.99 -10.14 5.05
CA ARG A 106 -9.59 -10.54 5.23
C ARG A 106 -8.87 -10.55 3.90
N ALA A 107 -7.58 -10.31 3.95
CA ALA A 107 -6.71 -10.48 2.79
C ALA A 107 -5.32 -10.95 3.22
N ARG A 108 -4.59 -11.53 2.27
CA ARG A 108 -3.17 -11.84 2.39
C ARG A 108 -2.41 -11.19 1.25
N ALA A 109 -1.24 -10.68 1.57
CA ALA A 109 -0.36 -10.11 0.56
C ALA A 109 1.06 -10.65 0.70
N GLY A 110 1.63 -11.07 -0.43
CA GLY A 110 3.06 -11.26 -0.60
C GLY A 110 3.61 -10.05 -1.32
N VAL A 111 4.61 -9.39 -0.75
CA VAL A 111 5.16 -8.13 -1.30
C VAL A 111 6.68 -8.22 -1.31
N ASP A 112 7.28 -7.97 -2.46
CA ASP A 112 8.73 -7.79 -2.59
C ASP A 112 9.03 -6.30 -2.67
N ALA A 113 9.82 -5.80 -1.74
CA ALA A 113 10.27 -4.42 -1.70
C ALA A 113 11.78 -4.33 -1.87
N VAL A 114 12.21 -3.43 -2.72
CA VAL A 114 13.61 -3.08 -2.96
C VAL A 114 13.92 -1.82 -2.18
N LEU A 115 14.91 -1.92 -1.30
CA LEU A 115 15.50 -0.78 -0.60
C LEU A 115 16.81 -0.47 -1.28
N SER A 116 16.96 0.72 -1.87
CA SER A 116 18.15 1.13 -2.61
C SER A 116 18.78 2.38 -2.01
N ARG A 117 20.12 2.41 -2.06
CA ARG A 117 20.91 3.61 -1.76
C ARG A 117 21.11 4.49 -2.98
N ALA A 118 20.86 3.96 -4.18
CA ALA A 118 20.96 4.70 -5.42
C ALA A 118 19.69 5.52 -5.68
N ALA A 119 19.86 6.79 -6.01
CA ALA A 119 18.75 7.69 -6.35
C ALA A 119 18.15 7.41 -7.74
N ASP A 120 18.81 6.61 -8.56
CA ASP A 120 18.39 6.33 -9.94
C ASP A 120 17.41 5.15 -10.00
N ARG A 121 16.13 5.47 -10.06
CA ARG A 121 15.01 4.51 -10.19
C ARG A 121 14.90 3.88 -11.59
N SER A 122 15.62 4.42 -12.58
CA SER A 122 15.57 3.90 -13.95
C SER A 122 16.36 2.60 -14.11
N ARG A 123 17.21 2.27 -13.14
CA ARG A 123 17.96 1.03 -13.11
C ARG A 123 17.06 -0.13 -12.73
N GLY A 124 16.93 -1.11 -13.62
CA GLY A 124 16.29 -2.38 -13.29
C GLY A 124 17.04 -3.14 -12.19
N LEU A 125 16.36 -4.02 -11.47
CA LEU A 125 16.92 -4.83 -10.37
C LEU A 125 18.23 -5.54 -10.73
N GLY A 126 18.35 -6.05 -11.98
CA GLY A 126 19.52 -6.76 -12.45
C GLY A 126 20.76 -5.89 -12.69
N SER A 127 20.63 -4.55 -12.63
CA SER A 127 21.74 -3.61 -12.83
C SER A 127 22.29 -3.00 -11.53
N LEU A 128 21.69 -3.36 -10.37
CA LEU A 128 22.15 -2.89 -9.07
C LEU A 128 23.37 -3.70 -8.63
N LEU A 129 24.41 -3.00 -8.19
CA LEU A 129 25.60 -3.64 -7.64
C LEU A 129 25.32 -4.25 -6.25
N PRO A 130 26.01 -5.34 -5.88
CA PRO A 130 25.93 -5.87 -4.52
C PRO A 130 26.23 -4.79 -3.48
N GLY A 131 25.32 -4.61 -2.52
CA GLY A 131 25.44 -3.57 -1.48
C GLY A 131 24.77 -2.22 -1.82
N GLU A 132 24.36 -1.97 -3.07
CA GLU A 132 23.57 -0.79 -3.44
C GLU A 132 22.09 -0.96 -3.14
N ALA A 133 21.60 -2.21 -3.10
CA ALA A 133 20.22 -2.53 -2.78
C ALA A 133 20.09 -3.79 -1.94
N SER A 134 19.02 -3.89 -1.19
CA SER A 134 18.54 -5.12 -0.57
C SER A 134 17.09 -5.36 -0.97
N VAL A 135 16.72 -6.62 -1.15
CA VAL A 135 15.36 -7.01 -1.46
C VAL A 135 14.78 -7.73 -0.25
N HIS A 136 13.59 -7.33 0.14
CA HIS A 136 12.89 -7.90 1.28
C HIS A 136 11.53 -8.41 0.84
N ARG A 137 11.21 -9.65 1.20
CA ARG A 137 9.89 -10.25 1.01
C ARG A 137 9.10 -10.15 2.30
N PHE A 138 7.94 -9.53 2.19
CA PHE A 138 6.96 -9.41 3.26
C PHE A 138 5.81 -10.37 2.99
N ARG A 139 5.35 -11.04 4.04
CA ARG A 139 4.07 -11.77 4.06
C ARG A 139 3.18 -11.04 5.05
N LEU A 140 2.03 -10.58 4.59
CA LEU A 140 1.14 -9.72 5.35
C LEU A 140 -0.24 -10.35 5.44
N GLU A 141 -0.83 -10.31 6.62
CA GLU A 141 -2.25 -10.54 6.81
C GLU A 141 -2.94 -9.20 7.04
N LEU A 142 -4.06 -8.99 6.35
CA LEU A 142 -4.80 -7.75 6.39
C LEU A 142 -6.24 -8.01 6.84
N GLY A 143 -6.82 -7.03 7.50
CA GLY A 143 -8.22 -7.00 7.89
C GLY A 143 -8.86 -5.67 7.48
N GLU A 144 -10.15 -5.72 7.15
CA GLU A 144 -10.93 -4.51 6.94
C GLU A 144 -11.43 -4.00 8.29
N GLU A 145 -10.98 -2.84 8.72
CA GLU A 145 -11.30 -2.20 10.00
C GLU A 145 -11.91 -0.82 9.72
N GLY A 146 -13.19 -0.64 10.06
CA GLY A 146 -13.88 0.63 9.83
C GLY A 146 -13.99 1.05 8.36
N GLY A 147 -13.98 0.10 7.42
CA GLY A 147 -14.02 0.35 5.98
C GLY A 147 -12.65 0.60 5.35
N GLU A 148 -11.57 0.52 6.12
CA GLU A 148 -10.18 0.65 5.67
C GLU A 148 -9.41 -0.66 5.83
N TRP A 149 -8.55 -0.97 4.88
CA TRP A 149 -7.64 -2.10 4.99
C TRP A 149 -6.47 -1.75 5.91
N ARG A 150 -6.15 -2.66 6.84
CA ARG A 150 -5.02 -2.52 7.75
C ARG A 150 -4.25 -3.82 7.84
N VAL A 151 -2.94 -3.73 7.99
CA VAL A 151 -2.08 -4.90 8.24
C VAL A 151 -2.25 -5.33 9.70
N VAL A 152 -2.68 -6.57 9.91
CA VAL A 152 -2.94 -7.14 11.25
C VAL A 152 -1.74 -7.93 11.75
N SER A 153 -1.11 -8.68 10.86
CA SER A 153 0.14 -9.38 11.16
C SER A 153 1.06 -9.39 9.95
N GLY A 154 2.32 -9.68 10.17
CA GLY A 154 3.28 -9.80 9.09
C GLY A 154 4.57 -10.45 9.50
N SER A 155 5.26 -11.00 8.53
CA SER A 155 6.65 -11.45 8.63
C SER A 155 7.45 -10.91 7.46
N TRP A 156 8.76 -10.82 7.62
CA TRP A 156 9.64 -10.36 6.56
C TRP A 156 10.98 -11.09 6.60
N ARG A 157 11.60 -11.21 5.45
CA ARG A 157 12.97 -11.72 5.31
C ARG A 157 13.68 -11.07 4.13
N GLN A 158 14.98 -10.97 4.23
CA GLN A 158 15.79 -10.59 3.08
C GLN A 158 15.85 -11.75 2.09
N ILE A 159 15.77 -11.45 0.79
CA ILE A 159 15.83 -12.41 -0.30
C ILE A 159 16.90 -12.02 -1.32
N GLY A 160 17.34 -13.01 -2.12
CA GLY A 160 18.21 -12.78 -3.28
C GLY A 160 17.46 -12.15 -4.45
N ILE A 161 18.22 -11.52 -5.37
CA ILE A 161 17.65 -10.92 -6.59
C ILE A 161 16.98 -11.98 -7.46
N GLU A 162 17.56 -13.17 -7.59
CA GLU A 162 16.98 -14.28 -8.38
C GLU A 162 15.62 -14.70 -7.83
N GLU A 163 15.49 -14.78 -6.51
CA GLU A 163 14.23 -15.09 -5.85
C GLU A 163 13.19 -13.97 -6.06
N ALA A 164 13.63 -12.71 -6.03
CA ALA A 164 12.77 -11.56 -6.27
C ALA A 164 12.21 -11.53 -7.70
N LEU A 165 13.00 -11.96 -8.70
CA LEU A 165 12.55 -12.03 -10.10
C LEU A 165 11.45 -13.08 -10.31
N SER A 166 11.39 -14.11 -9.47
CA SER A 166 10.32 -15.11 -9.50
C SER A 166 9.01 -14.60 -8.88
N GLY A 167 9.06 -13.46 -8.19
CA GLY A 167 7.92 -12.88 -7.46
C GLY A 167 7.55 -13.65 -6.19
N PRO A 168 6.66 -13.10 -5.35
CA PRO A 168 6.19 -13.78 -4.16
C PRO A 168 5.26 -14.93 -4.55
N ASP A 169 5.40 -16.06 -3.83
CA ASP A 169 4.46 -17.18 -3.92
C ASP A 169 3.03 -16.71 -3.60
N ALA A 170 2.04 -17.40 -4.14
CA ALA A 170 0.67 -17.17 -3.72
C ALA A 170 0.58 -17.43 -2.19
N PRO A 171 0.11 -16.47 -1.39
CA PRO A 171 -0.04 -16.72 0.03
C PRO A 171 -1.07 -17.83 0.23
N HIS A 172 -0.65 -18.93 0.88
CA HIS A 172 -1.53 -20.06 1.19
C HIS A 172 -2.32 -19.76 2.47
N TRP A 173 -3.59 -20.23 2.50
CA TRP A 173 -4.47 -20.19 3.66
C TRP A 173 -4.09 -21.28 4.64
#